data_d8afec60830c55450c4fb3b5ab8f9a3a
#
_entry.id   d8afec60830c55450c4fb3b5ab8f9a3a
#
_cell.length_a   1.000
_cell.length_b   1.000
_cell.length_c   1.000
_cell.angle_alpha   90.00
_cell.angle_beta   90.00
_cell.angle_gamma   90.00
#
_symmetry.space_group_name_H-M   'P 1'
#
loop_
_entity.id
_entity.type
_entity.pdbx_description
1 polymer ?
#
loop_
_entity_poly.entity_id
_entity_poly.type
_entity_poly.pdbx_seq_one_letter_code
_entity_poly.pdbx_strand_id
1 'polypeptide(L)'
;MYWRHGRHWYVSAGKWVPLPADLSSALAEYANIVTPGRGMSSLIDRAMGEISGRVKPNTLAQYKIAAARLKTVLAEFSPDQVRPKHVAAIKQHFAKTPNMANRILSFLRVVFSYAVEWQEVESNPCIGIRRHVEKKRDRYISDAEFLAVREKAIPHLAAIMDIAYLTGQRIGDVLAIRRADVSEAGIAFCQQKTNKRLIVRMSADLGAAVARAKVLNDNVRGLTLFHTRGGKPYGYYTIRDQFDRACAAAGVENFHLHDLRAKALTDAKRQGLDPQKLGGHQTQAMTDRYIRQREIDMADPPKMGGVLDSVKNAN
;
A
#
# COMPACT_ATOMS: atom_id res chain seq x y z
N MET A 1 -39.72 10.30 18.36
CA MET A 1 -40.00 9.46 17.18
C MET A 1 -41.20 8.58 17.50
N TYR A 2 -42.14 8.42 16.55
CA TYR A 2 -43.39 7.69 16.72
C TYR A 2 -43.50 6.63 15.64
N TRP A 3 -44.04 5.43 16.00
CA TRP A 3 -44.38 4.40 15.01
C TRP A 3 -45.86 4.54 14.60
N ARG A 4 -46.15 4.75 13.31
CA ARG A 4 -47.51 4.89 12.79
C ARG A 4 -47.59 4.51 11.32
N HIS A 5 -48.63 3.80 10.92
CA HIS A 5 -48.87 3.38 9.51
C HIS A 5 -47.68 2.63 8.88
N GLY A 6 -47.06 1.70 9.64
CA GLY A 6 -46.00 0.85 9.10
C GLY A 6 -44.65 1.55 8.91
N ARG A 7 -44.42 2.74 9.50
CA ARG A 7 -43.13 3.46 9.47
C ARG A 7 -42.92 4.34 10.71
N HIS A 8 -41.69 4.76 10.88
CA HIS A 8 -41.36 5.74 11.90
C HIS A 8 -41.68 7.17 11.43
N TRP A 9 -41.98 8.04 12.38
CA TRP A 9 -42.27 9.44 12.16
C TRP A 9 -41.58 10.31 13.18
N TYR A 10 -41.07 11.46 12.77
CA TYR A 10 -40.58 12.52 13.64
C TYR A 10 -41.52 13.72 13.58
N VAL A 11 -41.79 14.31 14.73
CA VAL A 11 -42.62 15.50 14.84
C VAL A 11 -41.77 16.67 15.31
N SER A 12 -41.72 17.74 14.51
CA SER A 12 -41.04 18.98 14.85
C SER A 12 -41.94 20.15 14.45
N ALA A 13 -42.14 21.08 15.40
CA ALA A 13 -43.01 22.27 15.19
C ALA A 13 -44.38 21.93 14.60
N GLY A 14 -44.98 20.82 15.04
CA GLY A 14 -46.30 20.38 14.57
C GLY A 14 -46.32 19.70 13.19
N LYS A 15 -45.21 19.56 12.51
CA LYS A 15 -45.08 18.86 11.22
C LYS A 15 -44.60 17.43 11.43
N TRP A 16 -45.29 16.49 10.78
CA TRP A 16 -44.91 15.07 10.75
C TRP A 16 -43.96 14.80 9.60
N VAL A 17 -42.74 14.36 9.89
CA VAL A 17 -41.73 13.98 8.90
C VAL A 17 -41.69 12.47 8.83
N PRO A 18 -41.93 11.85 7.68
CA PRO A 18 -41.86 10.41 7.55
C PRO A 18 -40.39 9.94 7.59
N LEU A 19 -40.16 8.88 8.35
CA LEU A 19 -38.85 8.21 8.43
C LEU A 19 -38.95 6.79 7.82
N PRO A 20 -37.85 6.11 7.48
CA PRO A 20 -37.84 4.72 7.03
C PRO A 20 -38.64 3.79 7.98
N ALA A 21 -39.16 2.68 7.44
CA ALA A 21 -39.84 1.67 8.24
C ALA A 21 -38.87 0.87 9.10
N ASP A 22 -37.67 0.61 8.61
CA ASP A 22 -36.59 -0.02 9.37
C ASP A 22 -36.07 0.93 10.45
N LEU A 23 -35.97 0.43 11.68
CA LEU A 23 -35.59 1.22 12.85
C LEU A 23 -34.19 1.81 12.75
N SER A 24 -33.22 1.05 12.20
CA SER A 24 -31.83 1.50 12.05
C SER A 24 -31.74 2.68 11.10
N SER A 25 -32.36 2.56 9.92
CA SER A 25 -32.44 3.63 8.93
C SER A 25 -33.24 4.83 9.45
N ALA A 26 -34.31 4.60 10.21
CA ALA A 26 -35.12 5.66 10.80
C ALA A 26 -34.36 6.47 11.86
N LEU A 27 -33.55 5.81 12.69
CA LEU A 27 -32.68 6.46 13.69
C LEU A 27 -31.57 7.27 13.01
N ALA A 28 -30.97 6.76 11.96
CA ALA A 28 -29.96 7.48 11.18
C ALA A 28 -30.53 8.76 10.55
N GLU A 29 -31.71 8.67 9.94
CA GLU A 29 -32.36 9.83 9.33
C GLU A 29 -32.89 10.82 10.39
N TYR A 30 -33.42 10.34 11.49
CA TYR A 30 -33.81 11.16 12.64
C TYR A 30 -32.60 11.93 13.21
N ALA A 31 -31.45 11.29 13.38
CA ALA A 31 -30.22 11.95 13.84
C ALA A 31 -29.79 13.09 12.87
N ASN A 32 -29.92 12.88 11.57
CA ASN A 32 -29.64 13.89 10.55
C ASN A 32 -30.62 15.07 10.59
N ILE A 33 -31.89 14.82 10.91
CA ILE A 33 -32.94 15.86 10.99
C ILE A 33 -32.80 16.68 12.28
N VAL A 34 -32.59 16.04 13.42
CA VAL A 34 -32.57 16.70 14.75
C VAL A 34 -31.26 17.43 14.98
N THR A 35 -30.18 16.91 14.44
CA THR A 35 -28.84 17.54 14.52
C THR A 35 -28.20 17.61 13.13
N PRO A 36 -28.73 18.47 12.24
CA PRO A 36 -28.15 18.60 10.91
C PRO A 36 -26.68 18.98 11.00
N GLY A 37 -25.83 18.15 10.41
CA GLY A 37 -24.39 18.37 10.40
C GLY A 37 -23.62 17.84 11.62
N ARG A 38 -24.26 17.17 12.61
CA ARG A 38 -23.59 16.65 13.81
C ARG A 38 -23.40 15.12 13.85
N GLY A 39 -23.89 14.36 12.88
CA GLY A 39 -23.70 12.90 12.81
C GLY A 39 -22.29 12.52 12.32
N MET A 40 -21.88 11.26 12.58
CA MET A 40 -20.60 10.72 12.12
C MET A 40 -20.42 10.82 10.60
N SER A 41 -21.49 10.68 9.80
CA SER A 41 -21.42 10.84 8.34
C SER A 41 -20.99 12.25 7.94
N SER A 42 -21.53 13.28 8.59
CA SER A 42 -21.18 14.69 8.34
C SER A 42 -19.74 15.00 8.79
N LEU A 43 -19.33 14.51 9.97
CA LEU A 43 -17.96 14.64 10.43
C LEU A 43 -16.97 14.01 9.43
N ILE A 44 -17.26 12.80 8.93
CA ILE A 44 -16.44 12.11 7.94
C ILE A 44 -16.33 12.93 6.65
N ASP A 45 -17.45 13.51 6.16
CA ASP A 45 -17.44 14.30 4.92
C ASP A 45 -16.64 15.59 5.07
N ARG A 46 -16.77 16.28 6.18
CA ARG A 46 -16.00 17.49 6.48
C ARG A 46 -14.50 17.17 6.59
N ALA A 47 -14.15 16.12 7.33
CA ALA A 47 -12.77 15.65 7.42
C ALA A 47 -12.20 15.25 6.05
N MET A 48 -12.99 14.59 5.20
CA MET A 48 -12.59 14.25 3.83
C MET A 48 -12.35 15.48 2.97
N GLY A 49 -13.14 16.56 3.14
CA GLY A 49 -12.92 17.85 2.48
C GLY A 49 -11.52 18.41 2.81
N GLU A 50 -11.18 18.48 4.10
CA GLU A 50 -9.87 18.94 4.56
C GLU A 50 -8.69 18.06 4.09
N ILE A 51 -8.89 16.76 4.07
CA ILE A 51 -7.86 15.78 3.70
C ILE A 51 -7.58 15.80 2.19
N SER A 52 -8.60 16.07 1.35
CA SER A 52 -8.53 15.83 -0.10
C SER A 52 -7.38 16.56 -0.80
N GLY A 53 -7.04 17.77 -0.36
CA GLY A 53 -5.93 18.57 -0.91
C GLY A 53 -4.57 18.29 -0.26
N ARG A 54 -4.52 17.51 0.84
CA ARG A 54 -3.31 17.35 1.68
C ARG A 54 -2.65 15.98 1.55
N VAL A 55 -3.33 15.01 0.94
CA VAL A 55 -2.83 13.64 0.79
C VAL A 55 -2.64 13.23 -0.66
N LYS A 56 -1.74 12.29 -0.89
CA LYS A 56 -1.51 11.74 -2.24
C LYS A 56 -2.76 11.02 -2.77
N PRO A 57 -3.01 11.01 -4.11
CA PRO A 57 -4.22 10.44 -4.71
C PRO A 57 -4.54 9.01 -4.26
N ASN A 58 -3.51 8.15 -4.14
CA ASN A 58 -3.71 6.77 -3.67
C ASN A 58 -4.16 6.70 -2.20
N THR A 59 -3.64 7.57 -1.33
CA THR A 59 -4.09 7.67 0.07
C THR A 59 -5.54 8.14 0.12
N LEU A 60 -5.90 9.14 -0.69
CA LEU A 60 -7.27 9.64 -0.81
C LEU A 60 -8.24 8.53 -1.26
N ALA A 61 -7.86 7.74 -2.27
CA ALA A 61 -8.66 6.61 -2.74
C ALA A 61 -8.91 5.59 -1.61
N GLN A 62 -7.88 5.26 -0.82
CA GLN A 62 -8.02 4.36 0.33
C GLN A 62 -8.92 4.96 1.42
N TYR A 63 -8.81 6.26 1.68
CA TYR A 63 -9.66 6.95 2.65
C TYR A 63 -11.12 7.02 2.19
N LYS A 64 -11.41 7.19 0.91
CA LYS A 64 -12.77 7.10 0.36
C LYS A 64 -13.41 5.75 0.62
N ILE A 65 -12.66 4.65 0.46
CA ILE A 65 -13.14 3.29 0.76
C ILE A 65 -13.41 3.13 2.26
N ALA A 66 -12.51 3.61 3.12
CA ALA A 66 -12.70 3.55 4.57
C ALA A 66 -13.88 4.42 5.01
N ALA A 67 -14.02 5.61 4.46
CA ALA A 67 -15.13 6.53 4.73
C ALA A 67 -16.49 5.90 4.41
N ALA A 68 -16.64 5.30 3.23
CA ALA A 68 -17.89 4.62 2.85
C ALA A 68 -18.29 3.53 3.85
N ARG A 69 -17.33 2.69 4.28
CA ARG A 69 -17.59 1.64 5.27
C ARG A 69 -17.92 2.19 6.65
N LEU A 70 -17.22 3.25 7.09
CA LEU A 70 -17.47 3.87 8.38
C LEU A 70 -18.82 4.58 8.43
N LYS A 71 -19.23 5.23 7.36
CA LYS A 71 -20.57 5.83 7.27
C LYS A 71 -21.70 4.82 7.45
N THR A 72 -21.52 3.59 6.92
CA THR A 72 -22.49 2.50 7.13
C THR A 72 -22.49 2.01 8.56
N VAL A 73 -21.31 1.76 9.15
CA VAL A 73 -21.20 1.15 10.50
C VAL A 73 -21.52 2.15 11.60
N LEU A 74 -21.29 3.45 11.37
CA LEU A 74 -21.51 4.52 12.35
C LEU A 74 -22.69 5.44 11.98
N ALA A 75 -23.61 4.97 11.14
CA ALA A 75 -24.72 5.78 10.64
C ALA A 75 -25.56 6.40 11.76
N GLU A 76 -25.76 5.67 12.86
CA GLU A 76 -26.62 6.05 13.98
C GLU A 76 -25.89 6.83 15.08
N PHE A 77 -24.55 7.04 14.94
CA PHE A 77 -23.76 7.66 15.97
C PHE A 77 -23.51 9.15 15.70
N SER A 78 -23.58 9.95 16.79
CA SER A 78 -22.92 11.25 16.83
C SER A 78 -21.46 11.10 17.25
N PRO A 79 -20.56 12.06 16.94
CA PRO A 79 -19.15 11.96 17.28
C PRO A 79 -18.88 11.74 18.78
N ASP A 80 -19.62 12.41 19.65
CA ASP A 80 -19.52 12.32 21.10
C ASP A 80 -19.97 10.97 21.68
N GLN A 81 -20.77 10.21 20.97
CA GLN A 81 -21.21 8.86 21.35
C GLN A 81 -20.19 7.78 21.04
N VAL A 82 -19.24 8.03 20.14
CA VAL A 82 -18.23 7.03 19.76
C VAL A 82 -17.18 6.89 20.86
N ARG A 83 -17.16 5.75 21.52
CA ARG A 83 -16.24 5.40 22.61
C ARG A 83 -15.18 4.40 22.12
N PRO A 84 -14.04 4.22 22.84
CA PRO A 84 -13.03 3.24 22.47
C PRO A 84 -13.56 1.81 22.24
N LYS A 85 -14.59 1.40 23.00
CA LYS A 85 -15.26 0.10 22.80
C LYS A 85 -15.88 -0.04 21.40
N HIS A 86 -16.45 1.03 20.85
CA HIS A 86 -17.04 1.02 19.52
C HIS A 86 -15.94 0.93 18.43
N VAL A 87 -14.83 1.64 18.61
CA VAL A 87 -13.67 1.55 17.72
C VAL A 87 -13.07 0.14 17.73
N ALA A 88 -12.98 -0.50 18.92
CA ALA A 88 -12.54 -1.88 19.05
C ALA A 88 -13.49 -2.86 18.35
N ALA A 89 -14.81 -2.65 18.47
CA ALA A 89 -15.83 -3.47 17.78
C ALA A 89 -15.74 -3.31 16.26
N ILE A 90 -15.57 -2.09 15.73
CA ILE A 90 -15.35 -1.84 14.29
C ILE A 90 -14.11 -2.58 13.81
N LYS A 91 -12.97 -2.47 14.53
CA LYS A 91 -11.75 -3.19 14.20
C LYS A 91 -12.00 -4.71 14.15
N GLN A 92 -12.75 -5.26 15.11
CA GLN A 92 -13.06 -6.68 15.18
C GLN A 92 -14.01 -7.13 14.06
N HIS A 93 -14.98 -6.29 13.69
CA HIS A 93 -15.88 -6.55 12.56
C HIS A 93 -15.12 -6.80 11.26
N PHE A 94 -14.00 -6.09 11.04
CA PHE A 94 -13.13 -6.26 9.87
C PHE A 94 -11.93 -7.20 10.12
N ALA A 95 -11.91 -7.99 11.19
CA ALA A 95 -10.76 -8.85 11.57
C ALA A 95 -10.36 -9.87 10.51
N LYS A 96 -11.30 -10.37 9.70
CA LYS A 96 -11.02 -11.27 8.58
C LYS A 96 -10.13 -10.62 7.49
N THR A 97 -10.05 -9.30 7.46
CA THR A 97 -9.20 -8.53 6.53
C THR A 97 -8.34 -7.53 7.31
N PRO A 98 -7.26 -7.98 7.99
CA PRO A 98 -6.44 -7.17 8.90
C PRO A 98 -5.95 -5.85 8.28
N ASN A 99 -5.52 -5.88 7.03
CA ASN A 99 -5.07 -4.70 6.31
C ASN A 99 -6.18 -3.65 6.16
N MET A 100 -7.40 -4.09 5.86
CA MET A 100 -8.55 -3.18 5.75
C MET A 100 -8.96 -2.65 7.12
N ALA A 101 -9.02 -3.48 8.15
CA ALA A 101 -9.30 -3.08 9.53
C ALA A 101 -8.31 -1.99 9.99
N ASN A 102 -7.02 -2.19 9.73
CA ASN A 102 -5.97 -1.23 10.07
C ASN A 102 -6.06 0.09 9.29
N ARG A 103 -6.50 0.04 8.03
CA ARG A 103 -6.74 1.25 7.21
C ARG A 103 -7.94 2.03 7.73
N ILE A 104 -9.04 1.34 8.04
CA ILE A 104 -10.24 1.94 8.64
C ILE A 104 -9.88 2.62 9.97
N LEU A 105 -9.16 1.92 10.85
CA LEU A 105 -8.68 2.47 12.11
C LEU A 105 -7.79 3.70 11.91
N SER A 106 -6.89 3.66 10.92
CA SER A 106 -6.00 4.79 10.61
C SER A 106 -6.78 6.00 10.11
N PHE A 107 -7.77 5.81 9.25
CA PHE A 107 -8.61 6.88 8.74
C PHE A 107 -9.53 7.43 9.86
N LEU A 108 -10.17 6.57 10.63
CA LEU A 108 -11.02 6.98 11.75
C LEU A 108 -10.24 7.80 12.78
N ARG A 109 -8.97 7.45 13.04
CA ARG A 109 -8.08 8.24 13.89
C ARG A 109 -7.85 9.65 13.35
N VAL A 110 -7.69 9.79 12.04
CA VAL A 110 -7.55 11.12 11.40
C VAL A 110 -8.85 11.91 11.51
N VAL A 111 -10.00 11.28 11.26
CA VAL A 111 -11.33 11.92 11.40
C VAL A 111 -11.52 12.45 12.81
N PHE A 112 -11.24 11.65 13.84
CA PHE A 112 -11.35 12.09 15.22
C PHE A 112 -10.29 13.09 15.66
N SER A 113 -9.13 13.16 14.99
CA SER A 113 -8.17 14.25 15.23
C SER A 113 -8.75 15.59 14.78
N TYR A 114 -9.47 15.63 13.65
CA TYR A 114 -10.22 16.82 13.23
C TYR A 114 -11.38 17.14 14.19
N ALA A 115 -12.11 16.12 14.66
CA ALA A 115 -13.20 16.33 15.62
C ALA A 115 -12.71 16.97 16.93
N VAL A 116 -11.52 16.60 17.42
CA VAL A 116 -10.88 17.24 18.57
C VAL A 116 -10.45 18.67 18.23
N GLU A 117 -9.83 18.88 17.08
CA GLU A 117 -9.42 20.22 16.61
C GLU A 117 -10.62 21.16 16.48
N TRP A 118 -11.77 20.65 16.02
CA TRP A 118 -13.02 21.41 15.90
C TRP A 118 -13.84 21.47 17.20
N GLN A 119 -13.32 20.93 18.30
CA GLN A 119 -13.97 20.92 19.64
C GLN A 119 -15.34 20.21 19.65
N GLU A 120 -15.57 19.24 18.75
CA GLU A 120 -16.78 18.41 18.73
C GLU A 120 -16.69 17.23 19.71
N VAL A 121 -15.48 16.84 20.06
CA VAL A 121 -15.19 15.82 21.08
C VAL A 121 -13.98 16.22 21.91
N GLU A 122 -13.95 15.83 23.19
CA GLU A 122 -12.84 16.12 24.08
C GLU A 122 -11.58 15.32 23.77
N SER A 123 -11.73 14.10 23.29
CA SER A 123 -10.62 13.19 23.03
C SER A 123 -10.88 12.27 21.85
N ASN A 124 -9.79 11.79 21.24
CA ASN A 124 -9.84 10.87 20.12
C ASN A 124 -10.03 9.42 20.62
N PRO A 125 -11.18 8.76 20.39
CA PRO A 125 -11.47 7.42 20.90
C PRO A 125 -10.63 6.31 20.25
N CYS A 126 -9.81 6.64 19.22
CA CYS A 126 -8.92 5.70 18.58
C CYS A 126 -7.55 5.58 19.27
N ILE A 127 -7.26 6.45 20.26
CA ILE A 127 -6.01 6.38 21.02
C ILE A 127 -5.99 5.10 21.86
N GLY A 128 -4.85 4.44 21.94
CA GLY A 128 -4.69 3.18 22.64
C GLY A 128 -5.19 1.93 21.90
N ILE A 129 -5.98 2.07 20.84
CA ILE A 129 -6.45 0.91 20.07
C ILE A 129 -5.29 0.35 19.23
N ARG A 130 -4.87 -0.89 19.52
CA ARG A 130 -3.80 -1.58 18.80
C ARG A 130 -4.29 -2.05 17.43
N ARG A 131 -3.40 -2.02 16.45
CA ARG A 131 -3.64 -2.58 15.11
C ARG A 131 -3.67 -4.10 15.14
N HIS A 132 -4.34 -4.73 14.17
CA HIS A 132 -4.13 -6.14 13.88
C HIS A 132 -2.73 -6.38 13.36
N VAL A 133 -2.16 -7.54 13.70
CA VAL A 133 -0.91 -8.00 13.10
C VAL A 133 -1.18 -8.36 11.65
N GLU A 134 -0.42 -7.77 10.74
CA GLU A 134 -0.50 -8.08 9.31
C GLU A 134 0.55 -9.13 8.98
N LYS A 135 0.14 -10.23 8.33
CA LYS A 135 1.08 -11.25 7.87
C LYS A 135 1.98 -10.65 6.78
N LYS A 136 3.27 -10.62 7.05
CA LYS A 136 4.25 -10.19 6.06
C LYS A 136 4.36 -11.23 4.95
N ARG A 137 4.51 -10.74 3.72
CA ARG A 137 4.81 -11.60 2.57
C ARG A 137 6.29 -11.96 2.61
N ASP A 138 6.58 -13.25 2.57
CA ASP A 138 7.96 -13.78 2.64
C ASP A 138 8.31 -14.69 1.44
N ARG A 139 7.62 -14.56 0.32
CA ARG A 139 7.92 -15.31 -0.89
C ARG A 139 9.13 -14.72 -1.60
N TYR A 140 10.17 -15.51 -1.79
CA TYR A 140 11.26 -15.23 -2.72
C TYR A 140 10.90 -15.79 -4.11
N ILE A 141 11.17 -15.04 -5.16
CA ILE A 141 11.01 -15.45 -6.56
C ILE A 141 12.34 -15.95 -7.07
N SER A 142 12.41 -17.21 -7.47
CA SER A 142 13.62 -17.82 -8.03
C SER A 142 13.97 -17.21 -9.40
N ASP A 143 15.22 -17.42 -9.84
CA ASP A 143 15.66 -16.98 -11.17
C ASP A 143 14.89 -17.71 -12.27
N ALA A 144 14.60 -19.00 -12.09
CA ALA A 144 13.80 -19.78 -13.02
C ALA A 144 12.37 -19.24 -13.16
N GLU A 145 11.70 -18.90 -12.06
CA GLU A 145 10.36 -18.31 -12.10
C GLU A 145 10.37 -16.93 -12.74
N PHE A 146 11.36 -16.09 -12.41
CA PHE A 146 11.51 -14.78 -13.04
C PHE A 146 11.68 -14.89 -14.55
N LEU A 147 12.58 -15.77 -15.01
CA LEU A 147 12.86 -15.98 -16.43
C LEU A 147 11.66 -16.58 -17.18
N ALA A 148 10.95 -17.55 -16.57
CA ALA A 148 9.76 -18.15 -17.15
C ALA A 148 8.66 -17.09 -17.40
N VAL A 149 8.38 -16.22 -16.42
CA VAL A 149 7.40 -15.15 -16.58
C VAL A 149 7.86 -14.10 -17.60
N ARG A 150 9.15 -13.76 -17.57
CA ARG A 150 9.75 -12.81 -18.51
C ARG A 150 9.66 -13.30 -19.95
N GLU A 151 9.83 -14.61 -20.21
CA GLU A 151 9.71 -15.21 -21.54
C GLU A 151 8.25 -15.12 -22.06
N LYS A 152 7.27 -15.29 -21.22
CA LYS A 152 5.84 -15.14 -21.58
C LYS A 152 5.36 -13.69 -21.61
N ALA A 153 6.18 -12.76 -21.14
CA ALA A 153 5.84 -11.35 -21.13
C ALA A 153 5.96 -10.72 -22.52
N ILE A 154 5.00 -9.86 -22.86
CA ILE A 154 5.09 -9.04 -24.07
C ILE A 154 6.30 -8.08 -24.00
N PRO A 155 6.88 -7.65 -25.12
CA PRO A 155 8.19 -7.00 -25.14
C PRO A 155 8.37 -5.82 -24.18
N HIS A 156 7.39 -4.93 -24.06
CA HIS A 156 7.48 -3.80 -23.13
C HIS A 156 7.38 -4.25 -21.66
N LEU A 157 6.60 -5.27 -21.34
CA LEU A 157 6.54 -5.81 -20.00
C LEU A 157 7.85 -6.49 -19.61
N ALA A 158 8.46 -7.27 -20.50
CA ALA A 158 9.76 -7.88 -20.27
C ALA A 158 10.85 -6.81 -19.98
N ALA A 159 10.87 -5.72 -20.77
CA ALA A 159 11.80 -4.62 -20.52
C ALA A 159 11.53 -3.88 -19.19
N ILE A 160 10.25 -3.71 -18.81
CA ILE A 160 9.88 -3.16 -17.49
C ILE A 160 10.34 -4.08 -16.37
N MET A 161 10.17 -5.40 -16.50
CA MET A 161 10.63 -6.39 -15.52
C MET A 161 12.16 -6.34 -15.35
N ASP A 162 12.90 -6.29 -16.45
CA ASP A 162 14.37 -6.20 -16.44
C ASP A 162 14.82 -4.94 -15.69
N ILE A 163 14.31 -3.78 -16.04
CA ILE A 163 14.70 -2.52 -15.41
C ILE A 163 14.23 -2.47 -13.94
N ALA A 164 13.04 -2.99 -13.62
CA ALA A 164 12.58 -3.06 -12.25
C ALA A 164 13.48 -3.94 -11.36
N TYR A 165 13.94 -5.07 -11.88
CA TYR A 165 14.88 -5.95 -11.21
C TYR A 165 16.26 -5.30 -11.06
N LEU A 166 16.86 -4.82 -12.16
CA LEU A 166 18.21 -4.27 -12.15
C LEU A 166 18.34 -2.98 -11.32
N THR A 167 17.27 -2.21 -11.21
CA THR A 167 17.28 -0.97 -10.43
C THR A 167 16.76 -1.13 -9.00
N GLY A 168 16.01 -2.20 -8.71
CA GLY A 168 15.36 -2.41 -7.43
C GLY A 168 14.29 -1.35 -7.09
N GLN A 169 13.87 -0.51 -8.06
CA GLN A 169 12.91 0.56 -7.80
C GLN A 169 11.46 0.05 -7.78
N ARG A 170 10.54 0.85 -7.18
CA ARG A 170 9.10 0.52 -7.22
C ARG A 170 8.60 0.62 -8.64
N ILE A 171 7.68 -0.26 -9.02
CA ILE A 171 7.15 -0.30 -10.40
C ILE A 171 6.59 1.07 -10.85
N GLY A 172 5.94 1.82 -9.95
CA GLY A 172 5.47 3.17 -10.26
C GLY A 172 6.61 4.14 -10.60
N ASP A 173 7.76 4.00 -9.93
CA ASP A 173 8.94 4.83 -10.19
C ASP A 173 9.61 4.39 -11.51
N VAL A 174 9.61 3.10 -11.84
CA VAL A 174 10.11 2.56 -13.11
C VAL A 174 9.26 3.05 -14.29
N LEU A 175 7.93 3.03 -14.17
CA LEU A 175 7.03 3.51 -15.22
C LEU A 175 7.12 5.03 -15.44
N ALA A 176 7.59 5.76 -14.42
CA ALA A 176 7.76 7.21 -14.48
C ALA A 176 9.13 7.65 -14.99
N ILE A 177 10.08 6.75 -15.32
CA ILE A 177 11.39 7.11 -15.88
C ILE A 177 11.19 7.91 -17.16
N ARG A 178 11.70 9.15 -17.18
CA ARG A 178 11.72 9.95 -18.38
C ARG A 178 12.95 9.61 -19.22
N ARG A 179 12.87 9.77 -20.52
CA ARG A 179 14.04 9.58 -21.40
C ARG A 179 15.21 10.47 -20.99
N ALA A 180 14.94 11.69 -20.50
CA ALA A 180 15.94 12.62 -19.99
C ALA A 180 16.60 12.19 -18.66
N ASP A 181 15.99 11.27 -17.91
CA ASP A 181 16.55 10.76 -16.64
C ASP A 181 17.60 9.64 -16.89
N VAL A 182 17.79 9.22 -18.13
CA VAL A 182 18.73 8.16 -18.54
C VAL A 182 19.98 8.80 -19.15
N SER A 183 21.12 8.57 -18.54
CA SER A 183 22.43 9.05 -18.98
C SER A 183 23.46 7.91 -18.98
N GLU A 184 24.68 8.18 -19.45
CA GLU A 184 25.81 7.23 -19.35
C GLU A 184 26.16 6.90 -17.88
N ALA A 185 25.97 7.84 -16.97
CA ALA A 185 26.21 7.62 -15.53
C ALA A 185 25.18 6.68 -14.89
N GLY A 186 23.96 6.55 -15.48
CA GLY A 186 22.91 5.72 -14.95
C GLY A 186 21.52 6.29 -15.15
N ILE A 187 20.57 5.77 -14.37
CA ILE A 187 19.18 6.23 -14.34
C ILE A 187 18.93 7.03 -13.06
N ALA A 188 18.53 8.29 -13.22
CA ALA A 188 18.13 9.14 -12.11
C ALA A 188 16.67 8.87 -11.71
N PHE A 189 16.44 8.69 -10.42
CA PHE A 189 15.12 8.49 -9.84
C PHE A 189 14.78 9.57 -8.83
N CYS A 190 13.56 10.07 -8.88
CA CYS A 190 12.90 10.77 -7.79
C CYS A 190 11.72 9.91 -7.33
N GLN A 191 11.90 9.17 -6.23
CA GLN A 191 10.89 8.21 -5.76
C GLN A 191 9.58 8.91 -5.40
N GLN A 192 8.49 8.55 -6.06
CA GLN A 192 7.18 9.21 -5.87
C GLN A 192 6.64 9.11 -4.43
N LYS A 193 6.95 8.02 -3.71
CA LYS A 193 6.46 7.80 -2.34
C LYS A 193 7.23 8.61 -1.30
N THR A 194 8.55 8.76 -1.45
CA THR A 194 9.46 9.28 -0.42
C THR A 194 10.16 10.56 -0.81
N ASN A 195 10.03 11.02 -2.05
CA ASN A 195 10.77 12.12 -2.68
C ASN A 195 12.30 11.94 -2.62
N LYS A 196 12.78 10.71 -2.32
CA LYS A 196 14.21 10.40 -2.31
C LYS A 196 14.75 10.46 -3.73
N ARG A 197 15.86 11.18 -3.92
CA ARG A 197 16.62 11.22 -5.16
C ARG A 197 17.78 10.25 -5.08
N LEU A 198 18.01 9.48 -6.12
CA LEU A 198 19.15 8.58 -6.27
C LEU A 198 19.45 8.34 -7.75
N ILE A 199 20.69 7.95 -8.03
CA ILE A 199 21.09 7.47 -9.34
C ILE A 199 21.47 6.01 -9.19
N VAL A 200 20.82 5.13 -9.96
CA VAL A 200 21.28 3.75 -10.15
C VAL A 200 22.30 3.75 -11.28
N ARG A 201 23.56 3.40 -10.96
CA ARG A 201 24.66 3.46 -11.90
C ARG A 201 24.41 2.55 -13.10
N MET A 202 24.87 2.96 -14.28
CA MET A 202 24.78 2.16 -15.49
C MET A 202 25.75 0.97 -15.37
N SER A 203 25.18 -0.23 -15.44
CA SER A 203 25.93 -1.47 -15.65
C SER A 203 25.72 -1.96 -17.09
N ALA A 204 26.51 -2.92 -17.54
CA ALA A 204 26.35 -3.52 -18.88
C ALA A 204 24.91 -4.06 -19.07
N ASP A 205 24.38 -4.79 -18.06
CA ASP A 205 23.04 -5.36 -18.11
C ASP A 205 21.95 -4.28 -18.12
N LEU A 206 22.10 -3.24 -17.30
CA LEU A 206 21.16 -2.12 -17.27
C LEU A 206 21.18 -1.35 -18.58
N GLY A 207 22.37 -1.12 -19.16
CA GLY A 207 22.54 -0.50 -20.46
C GLY A 207 21.85 -1.29 -21.58
N ALA A 208 22.02 -2.60 -21.60
CA ALA A 208 21.34 -3.48 -22.55
C ALA A 208 19.82 -3.47 -22.37
N ALA A 209 19.31 -3.46 -21.12
CA ALA A 209 17.88 -3.37 -20.84
C ALA A 209 17.30 -2.02 -21.30
N VAL A 210 18.01 -0.93 -21.04
CA VAL A 210 17.64 0.42 -21.50
C VAL A 210 17.64 0.50 -23.03
N ALA A 211 18.65 -0.05 -23.70
CA ALA A 211 18.71 -0.08 -25.15
C ALA A 211 17.49 -0.80 -25.74
N ARG A 212 17.15 -1.98 -25.22
CA ARG A 212 15.91 -2.68 -25.60
C ARG A 212 14.66 -1.84 -25.38
N ALA A 213 14.56 -1.16 -24.22
CA ALA A 213 13.40 -0.33 -23.90
C ALA A 213 13.27 0.88 -24.84
N LYS A 214 14.39 1.47 -25.29
CA LYS A 214 14.40 2.66 -26.16
C LYS A 214 13.85 2.38 -27.57
N VAL A 215 14.03 1.17 -28.10
CA VAL A 215 13.52 0.78 -29.43
C VAL A 215 12.05 0.36 -29.42
N LEU A 216 11.47 0.15 -28.24
CA LEU A 216 10.05 -0.13 -28.13
C LEU A 216 9.24 1.12 -28.44
N ASN A 217 8.29 1.00 -29.40
CA ASN A 217 7.45 2.11 -29.86
C ASN A 217 8.25 3.33 -30.41
N ASP A 218 9.38 3.08 -31.06
CA ASP A 218 10.34 4.12 -31.53
C ASP A 218 9.70 5.11 -32.53
N ASN A 219 8.61 4.73 -33.19
CA ASN A 219 7.83 5.58 -34.09
C ASN A 219 7.11 6.75 -33.39
N VAL A 220 7.08 6.75 -32.07
CA VAL A 220 6.42 7.80 -31.27
C VAL A 220 7.37 8.31 -30.17
N ARG A 221 7.61 9.62 -30.15
CA ARG A 221 8.43 10.26 -29.12
C ARG A 221 7.62 10.51 -27.84
N GLY A 222 7.53 9.48 -26.97
CA GLY A 222 7.01 9.65 -25.61
C GLY A 222 8.04 10.30 -24.68
N LEU A 223 7.58 11.07 -23.70
CA LEU A 223 8.45 11.69 -22.68
C LEU A 223 9.05 10.64 -21.73
N THR A 224 8.32 9.58 -21.45
CA THR A 224 8.78 8.48 -20.59
C THR A 224 9.48 7.39 -21.40
N LEU A 225 10.39 6.65 -20.74
CA LEU A 225 11.08 5.50 -21.35
C LEU A 225 10.06 4.45 -21.80
N PHE A 226 9.04 4.20 -20.96
CA PHE A 226 7.96 3.27 -21.24
C PHE A 226 6.67 4.05 -21.53
N HIS A 227 6.20 3.95 -22.77
CA HIS A 227 4.98 4.62 -23.23
C HIS A 227 4.19 3.75 -24.19
N THR A 228 2.90 4.04 -24.29
CA THR A 228 2.01 3.40 -25.27
C THR A 228 2.31 3.89 -26.69
N ARG A 229 1.71 3.25 -27.69
CA ARG A 229 1.79 3.71 -29.10
C ARG A 229 1.30 5.15 -29.30
N GLY A 230 0.49 5.70 -28.36
CA GLY A 230 0.07 7.10 -28.36
C GLY A 230 0.97 8.05 -27.55
N GLY A 231 2.16 7.61 -27.12
CA GLY A 231 3.13 8.43 -26.37
C GLY A 231 2.79 8.66 -24.88
N LYS A 232 1.68 8.10 -24.38
CA LYS A 232 1.27 8.24 -22.98
C LYS A 232 1.99 7.21 -22.09
N PRO A 233 2.38 7.55 -20.86
CA PRO A 233 2.93 6.59 -19.90
C PRO A 233 1.99 5.39 -19.69
N TYR A 234 2.54 4.21 -19.46
CA TYR A 234 1.74 3.06 -19.06
C TYR A 234 1.17 3.25 -17.64
N GLY A 235 -0.11 2.94 -17.46
CA GLY A 235 -0.74 2.88 -16.15
C GLY A 235 -0.33 1.64 -15.36
N TYR A 236 -0.20 1.78 -14.04
CA TYR A 236 0.15 0.67 -13.15
C TYR A 236 -0.79 -0.54 -13.30
N TYR A 237 -2.10 -0.31 -13.36
CA TYR A 237 -3.09 -1.39 -13.47
C TYR A 237 -2.97 -2.16 -14.79
N THR A 238 -2.70 -1.47 -15.89
CA THR A 238 -2.46 -2.11 -17.19
C THR A 238 -1.25 -3.04 -17.15
N ILE A 239 -0.14 -2.58 -16.56
CA ILE A 239 1.08 -3.39 -16.44
C ILE A 239 0.85 -4.56 -15.47
N ARG A 240 0.11 -4.35 -14.38
CA ARG A 240 -0.24 -5.44 -13.45
C ARG A 240 -1.06 -6.52 -14.15
N ASP A 241 -2.10 -6.15 -14.89
CA ASP A 241 -2.96 -7.12 -15.56
C ASP A 241 -2.20 -7.91 -16.66
N GLN A 242 -1.25 -7.25 -17.35
CA GLN A 242 -0.35 -7.91 -18.30
C GLN A 242 0.61 -8.87 -17.59
N PHE A 243 1.13 -8.46 -16.43
CA PHE A 243 2.02 -9.27 -15.61
C PHE A 243 1.30 -10.51 -15.06
N ASP A 244 0.09 -10.33 -14.55
CA ASP A 244 -0.74 -11.45 -14.03
C ASP A 244 -1.02 -12.47 -15.14
N ARG A 245 -1.26 -12.03 -16.39
CA ARG A 245 -1.39 -12.91 -17.56
C ARG A 245 -0.10 -13.64 -17.90
N ALA A 246 1.05 -12.97 -17.83
CA ALA A 246 2.35 -13.59 -18.08
C ALA A 246 2.68 -14.65 -17.01
N CYS A 247 2.36 -14.38 -15.74
CA CYS A 247 2.49 -15.35 -14.64
C CYS A 247 1.62 -16.58 -14.89
N ALA A 248 0.35 -16.39 -15.27
CA ALA A 248 -0.57 -17.50 -15.60
C ALA A 248 -0.06 -18.33 -16.78
N ALA A 249 0.43 -17.67 -17.85
CA ALA A 249 1.00 -18.34 -19.01
C ALA A 249 2.30 -19.10 -18.71
N ALA A 250 3.06 -18.67 -17.71
CA ALA A 250 4.27 -19.34 -17.25
C ALA A 250 4.01 -20.41 -16.18
N GLY A 251 2.77 -20.56 -15.70
CA GLY A 251 2.44 -21.46 -14.60
C GLY A 251 3.04 -21.06 -13.26
N VAL A 252 3.38 -19.76 -13.08
CA VAL A 252 4.00 -19.23 -11.86
C VAL A 252 2.93 -18.57 -11.01
N GLU A 253 2.64 -19.19 -9.86
CA GLU A 253 1.64 -18.68 -8.93
C GLU A 253 2.25 -17.75 -7.90
N ASN A 254 1.40 -16.88 -7.36
CA ASN A 254 1.74 -16.03 -6.23
C ASN A 254 3.00 -15.18 -6.46
N PHE A 255 3.18 -14.66 -7.66
CA PHE A 255 4.22 -13.72 -8.04
C PHE A 255 3.56 -12.36 -8.35
N HIS A 256 3.96 -11.30 -7.66
CA HIS A 256 3.40 -9.96 -7.83
C HIS A 256 4.48 -8.99 -8.30
N LEU A 257 4.10 -7.93 -9.01
CA LEU A 257 5.04 -6.88 -9.47
C LEU A 257 5.94 -6.33 -8.36
N HIS A 258 5.46 -6.28 -7.11
CA HIS A 258 6.25 -5.78 -5.98
C HIS A 258 7.34 -6.76 -5.55
N ASP A 259 7.22 -8.03 -5.88
CA ASP A 259 8.23 -9.05 -5.58
C ASP A 259 9.48 -8.89 -6.46
N LEU A 260 9.39 -8.22 -7.63
CA LEU A 260 10.54 -7.83 -8.42
C LEU A 260 11.54 -7.00 -7.60
N ARG A 261 11.02 -6.03 -6.84
CA ARG A 261 11.86 -5.22 -5.96
C ARG A 261 12.40 -6.03 -4.78
N ALA A 262 11.59 -6.93 -4.21
CA ALA A 262 12.06 -7.79 -3.12
C ALA A 262 13.17 -8.74 -3.60
N LYS A 263 13.01 -9.34 -4.80
CA LYS A 263 14.04 -10.13 -5.45
C LYS A 263 15.32 -9.32 -5.69
N ALA A 264 15.22 -8.16 -6.32
CA ALA A 264 16.35 -7.27 -6.61
C ALA A 264 17.16 -6.95 -5.35
N LEU A 265 16.50 -6.55 -4.26
CA LEU A 265 17.20 -6.18 -3.02
C LEU A 265 17.77 -7.40 -2.28
N THR A 266 17.10 -8.55 -2.35
CA THR A 266 17.62 -9.81 -1.79
C THR A 266 18.87 -10.25 -2.55
N ASP A 267 18.82 -10.25 -3.87
CA ASP A 267 19.94 -10.66 -4.72
C ASP A 267 21.11 -9.67 -4.62
N ALA A 268 20.83 -8.37 -4.52
CA ALA A 268 21.86 -7.35 -4.27
C ALA A 268 22.60 -7.63 -2.95
N LYS A 269 21.89 -7.95 -1.85
CA LYS A 269 22.51 -8.33 -0.58
C LYS A 269 23.42 -9.56 -0.72
N ARG A 270 22.97 -10.59 -1.46
CA ARG A 270 23.73 -11.83 -1.70
C ARG A 270 24.96 -11.59 -2.54
N GLN A 271 24.92 -10.62 -3.46
CA GLN A 271 26.06 -10.21 -4.29
C GLN A 271 27.02 -9.24 -3.57
N GLY A 272 26.83 -8.99 -2.26
CA GLY A 272 27.65 -8.07 -1.48
C GLY A 272 27.39 -6.59 -1.79
N LEU A 273 26.33 -6.27 -2.53
CA LEU A 273 25.91 -4.91 -2.82
C LEU A 273 25.09 -4.34 -1.65
N ASP A 274 24.94 -3.02 -1.61
CA ASP A 274 24.13 -2.34 -0.58
C ASP A 274 22.66 -2.24 -1.00
N PRO A 275 21.77 -3.11 -0.47
CA PRO A 275 20.36 -3.10 -0.83
C PRO A 275 19.62 -1.86 -0.26
N GLN A 276 20.13 -1.23 0.80
CA GLN A 276 19.53 -0.02 1.36
C GLN A 276 19.74 1.16 0.40
N LYS A 277 20.94 1.32 -0.13
CA LYS A 277 21.25 2.34 -1.15
C LYS A 277 20.48 2.09 -2.43
N LEU A 278 20.49 0.83 -2.95
CA LEU A 278 19.76 0.44 -4.16
C LEU A 278 18.26 0.73 -4.01
N GLY A 279 17.67 0.35 -2.87
CA GLY A 279 16.26 0.59 -2.57
C GLY A 279 15.94 2.06 -2.28
N GLY A 280 16.93 2.91 -1.99
CA GLY A 280 16.72 4.27 -1.53
C GLY A 280 15.97 4.33 -0.18
N HIS A 281 16.23 3.37 0.71
CA HIS A 281 15.59 3.30 2.02
C HIS A 281 16.30 4.22 3.02
N GLN A 282 15.52 4.84 3.92
CA GLN A 282 16.08 5.71 4.97
C GLN A 282 16.64 4.89 6.13
N THR A 283 16.09 3.72 6.42
CA THR A 283 16.49 2.86 7.53
C THR A 283 16.71 1.42 7.09
N GLN A 284 17.57 0.71 7.80
CA GLN A 284 17.80 -0.72 7.61
C GLN A 284 16.50 -1.52 7.78
N ALA A 285 15.67 -1.20 8.78
CA ALA A 285 14.40 -1.86 9.02
C ALA A 285 13.43 -1.78 7.82
N MET A 286 13.54 -0.74 6.98
CA MET A 286 12.78 -0.67 5.72
C MET A 286 13.32 -1.65 4.68
N THR A 287 14.63 -1.86 4.65
CA THR A 287 15.30 -2.81 3.74
C THR A 287 14.95 -4.24 4.13
N ASP A 288 15.02 -4.57 5.42
CA ASP A 288 14.75 -5.90 5.94
C ASP A 288 13.34 -6.42 5.62
N ARG A 289 12.39 -5.50 5.37
CA ARG A 289 11.04 -5.87 4.90
C ARG A 289 11.03 -6.44 3.48
N TYR A 290 12.07 -6.19 2.70
CA TYR A 290 12.20 -6.67 1.31
C TYR A 290 13.14 -7.86 1.19
N ILE A 291 14.07 -8.03 2.14
CA ILE A 291 14.97 -9.19 2.13
C ILE A 291 14.13 -10.44 2.42
N ARG A 292 14.21 -11.42 1.51
CA ARG A 292 13.51 -12.69 1.59
C ARG A 292 14.51 -13.78 1.93
N GLN A 293 14.14 -14.67 2.83
CA GLN A 293 14.91 -15.88 3.05
C GLN A 293 14.82 -16.76 1.80
N ARG A 294 15.95 -16.97 1.15
CA ARG A 294 16.06 -17.84 -0.03
C ARG A 294 16.52 -19.24 0.36
N GLU A 295 17.35 -19.31 1.36
CA GLU A 295 17.98 -20.53 1.87
C GLU A 295 17.97 -20.51 3.39
N ILE A 296 18.00 -21.67 4.00
CA ILE A 296 18.21 -21.82 5.43
C ILE A 296 19.66 -21.43 5.69
N ASP A 297 19.90 -20.51 6.63
CA ASP A 297 21.24 -20.15 7.04
C ASP A 297 21.94 -21.39 7.62
N MET A 298 23.06 -21.79 7.02
CA MET A 298 23.91 -22.82 7.58
C MET A 298 24.96 -22.14 8.47
N ALA A 299 24.97 -22.51 9.72
CA ALA A 299 25.99 -22.05 10.67
C ALA A 299 26.96 -23.16 10.98
N ASP A 300 28.25 -22.83 10.95
CA ASP A 300 29.28 -23.77 11.39
C ASP A 300 29.25 -23.87 12.91
N PRO A 301 29.32 -25.10 13.46
CA PRO A 301 29.44 -25.28 14.91
C PRO A 301 30.83 -24.83 15.41
N PRO A 302 30.91 -24.36 16.65
CA PRO A 302 32.20 -24.03 17.23
C PRO A 302 33.13 -25.29 17.32
N LYS A 303 34.43 -25.10 17.13
CA LYS A 303 35.40 -26.20 17.22
C LYS A 303 35.65 -26.55 18.69
N MET A 304 35.53 -27.82 19.04
CA MET A 304 35.76 -28.31 20.41
C MET A 304 37.24 -28.47 20.80
N GLY A 305 38.17 -28.37 19.86
CA GLY A 305 39.61 -28.60 20.10
C GLY A 305 40.19 -27.76 21.26
N GLY A 306 39.87 -26.46 21.30
CA GLY A 306 40.35 -25.58 22.37
C GLY A 306 39.72 -25.87 23.75
N VAL A 307 38.55 -26.48 23.81
CA VAL A 307 37.90 -26.87 25.08
C VAL A 307 38.47 -28.18 25.59
N LEU A 308 38.81 -29.13 24.72
CA LEU A 308 39.39 -30.42 25.09
C LEU A 308 40.86 -30.28 25.52
N ASP A 309 41.60 -29.35 24.95
CA ASP A 309 42.99 -29.07 25.33
C ASP A 309 43.09 -28.34 26.68
N SER A 310 42.11 -27.50 27.03
CA SER A 310 42.06 -26.86 28.35
C SER A 310 41.77 -27.85 29.48
N VAL A 311 41.04 -28.94 29.23
CA VAL A 311 40.75 -29.98 30.23
C VAL A 311 41.96 -30.89 30.42
N LYS A 312 42.78 -31.13 29.38
CA LYS A 312 44.03 -31.94 29.49
C LYS A 312 45.17 -31.23 30.23
N ASN A 313 45.18 -29.90 30.23
CA ASN A 313 46.19 -29.10 30.93
C ASN A 313 45.78 -28.75 32.36
N ALA A 314 44.62 -29.16 32.83
CA ALA A 314 44.13 -28.95 34.20
C ALA A 314 44.26 -30.17 35.12
N ASN A 315 44.78 -31.30 34.63
CA ASN A 315 45.15 -32.49 35.36
C ASN A 315 46.70 -32.68 35.27
#